data_7e2a7ecf07c416aeee3cf79d94548493
#
_entry.id   7e2a7ecf07c416aeee3cf79d94548493
#
_cell.length_a   1.000
_cell.length_b   1.000
_cell.length_c   1.000
_cell.angle_alpha   90.00
_cell.angle_beta   90.00
_cell.angle_gamma   90.00
#
_symmetry.space_group_name_H-M   'P 1'
#
loop_
_entity.id
_entity.type
_entity.pdbx_description
1 polymer ?
#
loop_
_entity_poly.entity_id
_entity_poly.type
_entity_poly.pdbx_seq_one_letter_code
_entity_poly.pdbx_strand_id
1 'polypeptide(L)' 'MPTKQARNCHVGDILLFKNKESRLITRIEYNPHKKEPYKFHTTDLAGENPRVRTYAALDHIIYWGTQEALF' A
#
# COMPACT_ATOMS: atom_id res chain seq x y z
N MET A 1 13.94 -3.40 7.78
CA MET A 1 12.55 -2.96 7.96
C MET A 1 11.61 -4.06 7.55
N PRO A 2 10.46 -4.18 8.20
CA PRO A 2 9.51 -5.22 7.84
C PRO A 2 8.94 -4.97 6.44
N THR A 3 8.61 -6.05 5.76
CA THR A 3 7.94 -5.99 4.46
C THR A 3 6.67 -6.84 4.51
N LYS A 4 5.72 -6.52 3.64
CA LYS A 4 4.52 -7.30 3.42
C LYS A 4 4.39 -7.61 1.94
N GLN A 5 3.88 -8.79 1.63
CA GLN A 5 3.47 -9.07 0.25
C GLN A 5 2.19 -8.31 -0.07
N ALA A 6 2.03 -7.89 -1.33
CA ALA A 6 0.87 -7.09 -1.74
C ALA A 6 -0.46 -7.76 -1.35
N ARG A 7 -0.54 -9.08 -1.49
CA ARG A 7 -1.74 -9.87 -1.13
C ARG A 7 -2.12 -9.78 0.35
N ASN A 8 -1.19 -9.39 1.21
CA ASN A 8 -1.39 -9.33 2.66
C ASN A 8 -1.61 -7.89 3.16
N CYS A 9 -1.59 -6.91 2.26
CA CYS A 9 -1.84 -5.53 2.63
C CYS A 9 -3.35 -5.26 2.75
N HIS A 10 -3.70 -4.32 3.61
CA HIS A 10 -5.09 -3.95 3.89
C HIS A 10 -5.25 -2.44 3.87
N VAL A 11 -6.49 -1.99 3.68
CA VAL A 11 -6.83 -0.57 3.85
C VAL A 11 -6.46 -0.13 5.27
N GLY A 12 -5.80 1.00 5.37
CA GLY A 12 -5.27 1.52 6.63
C GLY A 12 -3.80 1.20 6.88
N ASP A 13 -3.20 0.33 6.07
CA ASP A 13 -1.76 0.06 6.14
C ASP A 13 -0.98 1.27 5.61
N ILE A 14 0.18 1.51 6.22
CA ILE A 14 1.09 2.56 5.80
C ILE A 14 2.30 1.92 5.16
N LEU A 15 2.59 2.33 3.93
CA LEU A 15 3.71 1.84 3.15
C LEU A 15 4.82 2.89 3.13
N LEU A 16 6.06 2.43 3.15
CA LEU A 16 7.23 3.30 3.03
C LEU A 16 7.91 3.02 1.69
N PHE A 17 8.10 4.05 0.90
CA PHE A 17 8.78 3.96 -0.38
C PHE A 17 10.26 4.37 -0.27
N LYS A 18 11.03 4.05 -1.33
CA LYS A 18 12.49 4.28 -1.36
C LYS A 18 12.88 5.74 -1.13
N ASN A 19 12.03 6.68 -1.52
CA ASN A 19 12.25 8.10 -1.29
C ASN A 19 11.87 8.56 0.12
N LYS A 20 11.64 7.62 1.03
CA LYS A 20 11.19 7.84 2.40
C LYS A 20 9.79 8.44 2.51
N GLU A 21 9.03 8.41 1.41
CA GLU A 21 7.64 8.87 1.42
C GLU A 21 6.76 7.80 2.05
N SER A 22 5.94 8.21 3.03
CA SER A 22 4.95 7.35 3.65
C SER A 22 3.61 7.52 2.94
N ARG A 23 2.96 6.40 2.61
CA ARG A 23 1.67 6.41 1.89
C ARG A 23 0.67 5.54 2.64
N LEU A 24 -0.52 6.07 2.81
CA LEU A 24 -1.63 5.37 3.46
C LEU A 24 -2.51 4.71 2.39
N ILE A 25 -2.76 3.42 2.54
CA ILE A 25 -3.68 2.70 1.63
C ILE A 25 -5.12 3.08 2.00
N THR A 26 -5.83 3.69 1.06
CA THR A 26 -7.22 4.09 1.24
C THR A 26 -8.21 3.16 0.56
N ARG A 27 -7.77 2.44 -0.48
CA ARG A 27 -8.60 1.50 -1.23
C ARG A 27 -7.73 0.47 -1.90
N ILE A 28 -8.22 -0.76 -1.97
CA ILE A 28 -7.57 -1.86 -2.68
C ILE A 28 -8.57 -2.44 -3.66
N GLU A 29 -8.17 -2.55 -4.93
CA GLU A 29 -8.94 -3.24 -5.96
C GLU A 29 -8.19 -4.48 -6.39
N TYR A 30 -8.90 -5.56 -6.62
CA TYR A 30 -8.32 -6.83 -7.02
C TYR A 30 -8.93 -7.29 -8.36
N ASN A 31 -8.06 -7.54 -9.34
CA ASN A 31 -8.47 -8.10 -10.62
C ASN A 31 -7.57 -9.29 -10.97
N PRO A 32 -8.06 -10.55 -10.78
CA PRO A 32 -7.23 -11.75 -10.94
C PRO A 32 -6.79 -12.01 -12.39
N HIS A 33 -7.38 -11.31 -13.37
CA HIS A 33 -7.04 -11.49 -14.78
C HIS A 33 -5.85 -10.65 -15.24
N LYS A 34 -5.29 -9.79 -14.37
CA LYS A 34 -4.14 -8.95 -14.71
C LYS A 34 -2.85 -9.54 -14.16
N LYS A 35 -1.71 -9.20 -14.80
CA LYS A 35 -0.39 -9.60 -14.30
C LYS A 35 -0.10 -9.00 -12.93
N GLU A 36 -0.54 -7.78 -12.71
CA GLU A 36 -0.47 -7.10 -11.42
C GLU A 36 -1.90 -6.91 -10.92
N PRO A 37 -2.46 -7.92 -10.23
CA PRO A 37 -3.89 -7.94 -9.91
C PRO A 37 -4.30 -6.98 -8.81
N TYR A 38 -3.36 -6.51 -7.98
CA TYR A 38 -3.66 -5.62 -6.87
C TYR A 38 -3.43 -4.17 -7.29
N LYS A 39 -4.46 -3.36 -7.17
CA LYS A 39 -4.39 -1.92 -7.40
C LYS A 39 -4.59 -1.21 -6.07
N PHE A 40 -3.54 -0.53 -5.60
CA PHE A 40 -3.58 0.22 -4.35
C PHE A 40 -3.80 1.68 -4.63
N HIS A 41 -4.85 2.24 -4.04
CA HIS A 41 -5.10 3.67 -3.99
C HIS A 41 -4.50 4.18 -2.68
N THR A 42 -3.59 5.13 -2.77
CA THR A 42 -2.90 5.64 -1.59
C THR A 42 -2.96 7.16 -1.55
N THR A 43 -2.83 7.69 -0.36
CA THR A 43 -2.67 9.13 -0.13
C THR A 43 -1.46 9.34 0.78
N ASP A 44 -1.07 10.61 0.99
CA ASP A 44 -0.15 10.89 2.08
C ASP A 44 -0.87 10.72 3.42
N LEU A 45 -0.17 10.89 4.54
CA LEU A 45 -0.76 10.68 5.86
C LEU A 45 -1.82 11.73 6.23
N ALA A 46 -1.85 12.84 5.50
CA ALA A 46 -2.86 13.88 5.67
C ALA A 46 -4.12 13.62 4.83
N GLY A 47 -4.13 12.56 4.01
CA GLY A 47 -5.25 12.23 3.15
C GLY A 47 -5.23 12.96 1.81
N GLU A 48 -4.10 13.56 1.43
CA GLU A 48 -3.94 14.33 0.20
C GLU A 48 -3.03 13.62 -0.79
N ASN A 49 -2.87 14.19 -1.99
CA ASN A 49 -1.98 13.68 -3.04
C ASN A 49 -2.26 12.22 -3.40
N PRO A 50 -3.48 11.90 -3.86
CA PRO A 50 -3.82 10.51 -4.19
C PRO A 50 -2.96 9.98 -5.33
N ARG A 51 -2.55 8.71 -5.21
CA ARG A 51 -1.81 7.98 -6.24
C ARG A 51 -2.34 6.57 -6.35
N VAL A 52 -2.12 5.97 -7.52
CA VAL A 52 -2.54 4.59 -7.79
C VAL A 52 -1.33 3.82 -8.29
N ARG A 53 -1.10 2.63 -7.74
CA ARG A 53 -0.07 1.71 -8.21
C ARG A 53 -0.61 0.29 -8.22
N THR A 54 -0.09 -0.52 -9.15
CA THR A 54 -0.44 -1.93 -9.25
C THR A 54 0.73 -2.78 -8.78
N TYR A 55 0.40 -3.95 -8.23
CA TYR A 55 1.40 -4.89 -7.71
C TYR A 55 0.99 -6.32 -8.01
N ALA A 56 1.98 -7.19 -8.19
CA ALA A 56 1.76 -8.63 -8.21
C ALA A 56 1.51 -9.13 -6.77
N ALA A 57 0.84 -10.27 -6.64
CA ALA A 57 0.44 -10.79 -5.32
C ALA A 57 1.63 -11.00 -4.37
N LEU A 58 2.77 -11.40 -4.91
CA LEU A 58 3.97 -11.71 -4.11
C LEU A 58 4.97 -10.56 -4.04
N ASP A 59 4.66 -9.39 -4.61
CA ASP A 59 5.54 -8.22 -4.49
C ASP A 59 5.69 -7.84 -3.03
N HIS A 60 6.94 -7.62 -2.61
CA HIS A 60 7.25 -7.17 -1.27
C HIS A 60 7.26 -5.65 -1.21
N ILE A 61 6.52 -5.10 -0.26
CA ILE A 61 6.40 -3.67 -0.06
C ILE A 61 6.85 -3.37 1.35
N ILE A 62 7.66 -2.34 1.52
CA ILE A 62 8.10 -1.93 2.86
C ILE A 62 6.89 -1.46 3.62
N TYR A 63 6.62 -2.13 4.75
CA TYR A 63 5.47 -1.89 5.59
C TYR A 63 5.91 -1.18 6.86
N TRP A 64 5.32 -0.03 7.15
CA TRP A 64 5.62 0.72 8.37
C TRP A 64 4.72 0.28 9.53
N GLY A 65 3.42 0.20 9.28
CA GLY A 65 2.45 -0.10 10.33
C GLY A 65 1.05 0.20 9.84
N THR A 66 0.12 0.26 10.76
CA THR A 66 -1.24 0.68 10.45
C THR A 66 -1.47 2.09 10.96
N GLN A 67 -2.45 2.78 10.39
CA GLN A 67 -2.81 4.12 10.85
C GLN A 67 -3.17 4.11 12.34
N GLU A 68 -3.88 3.08 12.79
CA GLU A 68 -4.28 2.95 14.20
C GLU A 68 -3.08 2.82 15.13
N ALA A 69 -2.03 2.14 14.69
CA ALA A 69 -0.82 1.94 15.50
C ALA A 69 0.01 3.23 15.65
N LEU A 70 -0.16 4.21 14.74
CA LEU A 70 0.58 5.48 14.77
C LEU A 70 -0.16 6.58 15.53
N PHE A 71 -1.42 6.41 15.75
CA PHE A 71 -2.27 7.37 16.46
C PHE A 71 -2.91 6.70 17.68
#